data_de6a742e4993963f0c0d1404bf70530d
#
_entry.id   de6a742e4993963f0c0d1404bf70530d
#
_cell.length_a   1.000
_cell.length_b   1.000
_cell.length_c   1.000
_cell.angle_alpha   90.00
_cell.angle_beta   90.00
_cell.angle_gamma   90.00
#
_symmetry.space_group_name_H-M   'P 1'
#
loop_
_entity.id
_entity.type
_entity.pdbx_description
1 polymer ?
#
loop_
_entity_poly.entity_id
_entity_poly.type
_entity_poly.pdbx_seq_one_letter_code
_entity_poly.pdbx_strand_id
1 'polypeptide(L)'
;MYLMLQVGVDPVYNTALPDFMDFLGYSELPGYWKPFKNPVFTMLAVMAVPGLVAFVFGFLAFQSRIKGVYFSILTQALTYAVCLLFFQNKFTLLWVDFTFGGNNGFTDFKKILGANINDASTTRWLFIGSTAFMLIVYALISIMLKTKFGKVQQAIRDSENRVRFSGYS
;
A
#
# COMPACT_ATOMS: atom_id res chain seq x y z
N MET A 1 -8.22 5.25 -4.86
CA MET A 1 -9.69 5.20 -5.01
C MET A 1 -10.42 6.33 -4.29
N TYR A 2 -10.23 6.57 -2.98
CA TYR A 2 -10.88 7.67 -2.25
C TYR A 2 -10.70 9.04 -2.94
N LEU A 3 -9.47 9.38 -3.30
CA LEU A 3 -9.16 10.65 -3.98
C LEU A 3 -9.81 10.76 -5.36
N MET A 4 -9.91 9.65 -6.09
CA MET A 4 -10.54 9.62 -7.42
C MET A 4 -12.06 9.80 -7.33
N LEU A 5 -12.70 9.26 -6.29
CA LEU A 5 -14.14 9.38 -6.08
C LEU A 5 -14.58 10.79 -5.62
N GLN A 6 -13.63 11.67 -5.32
CA GLN A 6 -13.89 13.07 -4.92
C GLN A 6 -13.86 14.06 -6.08
N VAL A 7 -13.53 13.63 -7.28
CA VAL A 7 -13.35 14.54 -8.42
C VAL A 7 -14.67 15.16 -8.91
N GLY A 8 -15.82 14.56 -8.60
CA GLY A 8 -17.12 15.03 -9.09
C GLY A 8 -17.38 14.56 -10.54
N VAL A 9 -18.32 15.22 -11.22
CA VAL A 9 -18.66 14.87 -12.61
C VAL A 9 -17.56 15.37 -13.54
N ASP A 10 -17.00 14.46 -14.35
CA ASP A 10 -16.01 14.84 -15.36
C ASP A 10 -16.69 15.57 -16.52
N PRO A 11 -16.19 16.74 -16.93
CA PRO A 11 -16.80 17.51 -18.04
C PRO A 11 -16.66 16.82 -19.40
N VAL A 12 -15.74 15.87 -19.54
CA VAL A 12 -15.51 15.13 -20.82
C VAL A 12 -16.48 13.98 -20.97
N TYR A 13 -16.61 13.16 -19.93
CA TYR A 13 -17.42 11.94 -19.96
C TYR A 13 -18.81 12.12 -19.35
N ASN A 14 -19.06 13.28 -18.72
CA ASN A 14 -20.31 13.60 -18.03
C ASN A 14 -20.75 12.57 -16.98
N THR A 15 -19.79 11.84 -16.41
CA THR A 15 -19.97 10.79 -15.39
C THR A 15 -19.25 11.20 -14.10
N ALA A 16 -19.73 10.69 -12.97
CA ALA A 16 -19.08 10.85 -11.66
C ALA A 16 -18.17 9.64 -11.35
N LEU A 17 -17.73 8.94 -12.38
CA LEU A 17 -16.85 7.78 -12.28
C LEU A 17 -15.38 8.21 -12.46
N PRO A 18 -14.43 7.50 -11.88
CA PRO A 18 -13.02 7.65 -12.22
C PRO A 18 -12.75 7.32 -13.68
N ASP A 19 -11.89 8.09 -14.34
CA ASP A 19 -11.62 8.00 -15.79
C ASP A 19 -11.23 6.57 -16.24
N PHE A 20 -10.51 5.81 -15.42
CA PHE A 20 -10.17 4.43 -15.77
C PHE A 20 -11.40 3.49 -15.84
N MET A 21 -12.48 3.79 -15.11
CA MET A 21 -13.73 3.05 -15.16
C MET A 21 -14.53 3.38 -16.40
N ASP A 22 -14.58 4.66 -16.79
CA ASP A 22 -15.20 5.10 -18.04
C ASP A 22 -14.51 4.43 -19.23
N PHE A 23 -13.18 4.38 -19.22
CA PHE A 23 -12.40 3.69 -20.24
C PHE A 23 -12.69 2.17 -20.31
N LEU A 24 -12.99 1.54 -19.17
CA LEU A 24 -13.36 0.13 -19.10
C LEU A 24 -14.84 -0.14 -19.39
N GLY A 25 -15.64 0.91 -19.71
CA GLY A 25 -17.05 0.82 -20.10
C GLY A 25 -18.01 0.59 -18.93
N TYR A 26 -17.64 1.02 -17.72
CA TYR A 26 -18.57 0.99 -16.59
C TYR A 26 -19.53 2.17 -16.64
N SER A 27 -20.82 1.89 -16.52
CA SER A 27 -21.87 2.92 -16.41
C SER A 27 -22.16 3.34 -14.97
N GLU A 28 -21.82 2.49 -13.99
CA GLU A 28 -22.05 2.73 -12.57
C GLU A 28 -20.89 2.27 -11.71
N LEU A 29 -20.74 2.90 -10.53
CA LEU A 29 -19.72 2.52 -9.56
C LEU A 29 -20.02 1.14 -8.97
N PRO A 30 -19.14 0.14 -9.15
CA PRO A 30 -19.30 -1.18 -8.56
C PRO A 30 -19.48 -1.12 -7.03
N GLY A 31 -20.31 -2.03 -6.50
CA GLY A 31 -20.68 -2.02 -5.08
C GLY A 31 -19.49 -2.08 -4.13
N TYR A 32 -18.44 -2.81 -4.49
CA TYR A 32 -17.23 -2.96 -3.67
C TYR A 32 -16.36 -1.68 -3.61
N TRP A 33 -16.56 -0.70 -4.50
CA TRP A 33 -15.88 0.60 -4.43
C TRP A 33 -16.67 1.67 -3.65
N LYS A 34 -17.98 1.49 -3.47
CA LYS A 34 -18.84 2.46 -2.75
C LYS A 34 -18.33 2.80 -1.33
N PRO A 35 -17.86 1.85 -0.50
CA PRO A 35 -17.37 2.16 0.84
C PRO A 35 -16.16 3.11 0.87
N PHE A 36 -15.36 3.13 -0.22
CA PHE A 36 -14.19 4.00 -0.34
C PHE A 36 -14.52 5.50 -0.51
N LYS A 37 -15.80 5.86 -0.58
CA LYS A 37 -16.22 7.27 -0.45
C LYS A 37 -16.04 7.80 0.98
N ASN A 38 -16.02 6.91 1.97
CA ASN A 38 -15.82 7.29 3.38
C ASN A 38 -14.31 7.31 3.71
N PRO A 39 -13.76 8.46 4.20
CA PRO A 39 -12.34 8.57 4.52
C PRO A 39 -11.91 7.62 5.64
N VAL A 40 -12.77 7.41 6.65
CA VAL A 40 -12.47 6.53 7.77
C VAL A 40 -12.35 5.08 7.31
N PHE A 41 -13.29 4.61 6.49
CA PHE A 41 -13.24 3.28 5.90
C PHE A 41 -11.97 3.09 5.06
N THR A 42 -11.62 4.08 4.25
CA THR A 42 -10.42 4.02 3.41
C THR A 42 -9.15 3.95 4.25
N MET A 43 -9.05 4.74 5.32
CA MET A 43 -7.89 4.71 6.22
C MET A 43 -7.74 3.35 6.90
N LEU A 44 -8.85 2.79 7.38
CA LEU A 44 -8.87 1.44 7.95
C LEU A 44 -8.49 0.38 6.91
N ALA A 45 -9.01 0.46 5.68
CA ALA A 45 -8.71 -0.49 4.62
C ALA A 45 -7.23 -0.44 4.19
N VAL A 46 -6.63 0.75 4.12
CA VAL A 46 -5.20 0.93 3.80
C VAL A 46 -4.28 0.26 4.83
N MET A 47 -4.70 0.19 6.09
CA MET A 47 -3.94 -0.52 7.13
C MET A 47 -4.30 -2.01 7.20
N ALA A 48 -5.59 -2.32 7.13
CA ALA A 48 -6.10 -3.68 7.35
C ALA A 48 -5.73 -4.63 6.20
N VAL A 49 -5.86 -4.20 4.95
CA VAL A 49 -5.63 -5.09 3.79
C VAL A 49 -4.17 -5.53 3.69
N PRO A 50 -3.18 -4.62 3.66
CA PRO A 50 -1.77 -5.05 3.66
C PRO A 50 -1.38 -5.76 4.96
N GLY A 51 -1.92 -5.33 6.10
CA GLY A 51 -1.69 -5.97 7.39
C GLY A 51 -2.16 -7.43 7.42
N LEU A 52 -3.34 -7.70 6.87
CA LEU A 52 -3.88 -9.06 6.77
C LEU A 52 -3.04 -9.93 5.83
N VAL A 53 -2.65 -9.39 4.67
CA VAL A 53 -1.77 -10.11 3.73
C VAL A 53 -0.43 -10.43 4.40
N ALA A 54 0.18 -9.46 5.08
CA ALA A 54 1.43 -9.65 5.80
C ALA A 54 1.29 -10.66 6.94
N PHE A 55 0.16 -10.63 7.67
CA PHE A 55 -0.12 -11.57 8.75
C PHE A 55 -0.26 -13.00 8.22
N VAL A 56 -1.10 -13.23 7.21
CA VAL A 56 -1.32 -14.56 6.64
C VAL A 56 -0.02 -15.11 6.05
N PHE A 57 0.67 -14.31 5.25
CA PHE A 57 1.93 -14.72 4.65
C PHE A 57 3.00 -15.01 5.72
N GLY A 58 3.16 -14.10 6.69
CA GLY A 58 4.12 -14.27 7.78
C GLY A 58 3.82 -15.50 8.61
N PHE A 59 2.55 -15.71 8.97
CA PHE A 59 2.12 -16.89 9.71
C PHE A 59 2.50 -18.19 8.99
N LEU A 60 2.17 -18.32 7.71
CA LEU A 60 2.51 -19.50 6.90
C LEU A 60 4.02 -19.68 6.75
N ALA A 61 4.76 -18.62 6.49
CA ALA A 61 6.21 -18.68 6.33
C ALA A 61 6.93 -19.09 7.62
N PHE A 62 6.53 -18.52 8.77
CA PHE A 62 7.13 -18.86 10.05
C PHE A 62 6.71 -20.25 10.54
N GLN A 63 5.48 -20.67 10.30
CA GLN A 63 5.01 -22.02 10.60
C GLN A 63 5.80 -23.07 9.80
N SER A 64 6.14 -22.76 8.55
CA SER A 64 6.96 -23.62 7.69
C SER A 64 8.46 -23.59 8.03
N ARG A 65 8.85 -22.88 9.11
CA ARG A 65 10.25 -22.72 9.56
C ARG A 65 11.21 -22.21 8.48
N ILE A 66 10.70 -21.45 7.53
CA ILE A 66 11.49 -20.84 6.46
C ILE A 66 12.36 -19.74 7.09
N LYS A 67 13.68 -19.81 6.89
CA LYS A 67 14.65 -18.88 7.48
C LYS A 67 15.63 -18.34 6.44
N GLY A 68 16.19 -17.17 6.76
CA GLY A 68 17.30 -16.58 5.98
C GLY A 68 16.93 -16.25 4.55
N VAL A 69 17.77 -16.64 3.62
CA VAL A 69 17.66 -16.29 2.19
C VAL A 69 16.36 -16.76 1.56
N TYR A 70 15.86 -17.92 1.96
CA TYR A 70 14.58 -18.44 1.43
C TYR A 70 13.40 -17.57 1.79
N PHE A 71 13.39 -16.97 2.98
CA PHE A 71 12.35 -16.01 3.36
C PHE A 71 12.39 -14.77 2.46
N SER A 72 13.58 -14.27 2.17
CA SER A 72 13.74 -13.10 1.28
C SER A 72 13.29 -13.40 -0.16
N ILE A 73 13.61 -14.58 -0.68
CA ILE A 73 13.16 -14.99 -2.02
C ILE A 73 11.63 -15.11 -2.06
N LEU A 74 11.04 -15.70 -1.00
CA LEU A 74 9.59 -15.89 -0.93
C LEU A 74 8.83 -14.56 -0.83
N THR A 75 9.32 -13.60 -0.04
CA THR A 75 8.74 -12.25 0.03
C THR A 75 8.84 -11.51 -1.29
N GLN A 76 9.95 -11.66 -2.00
CA GLN A 76 10.13 -11.08 -3.33
C GLN A 76 9.15 -11.68 -4.34
N ALA A 77 9.01 -13.00 -4.32
CA ALA A 77 8.05 -13.71 -5.17
C ALA A 77 6.60 -13.28 -4.88
N LEU A 78 6.22 -13.11 -3.61
CA LEU A 78 4.91 -12.60 -3.22
C LEU A 78 4.69 -11.19 -3.77
N THR A 79 5.67 -10.30 -3.59
CA THR A 79 5.58 -8.92 -4.09
C THR A 79 5.39 -8.89 -5.61
N TYR A 80 6.13 -9.73 -6.34
CA TYR A 80 6.00 -9.83 -7.79
C TYR A 80 4.64 -10.40 -8.21
N ALA A 81 4.16 -11.44 -7.53
CA ALA A 81 2.85 -12.01 -7.79
C ALA A 81 1.71 -11.00 -7.59
N VAL A 82 1.76 -10.22 -6.49
CA VAL A 82 0.79 -9.15 -6.23
C VAL A 82 0.89 -8.05 -7.29
N CYS A 83 2.10 -7.68 -7.69
CA CYS A 83 2.32 -6.72 -8.77
C CYS A 83 1.66 -7.18 -10.08
N LEU A 84 1.91 -8.43 -10.50
CA LEU A 84 1.29 -9.01 -11.70
C LEU A 84 -0.25 -9.03 -11.61
N LEU A 85 -0.80 -9.24 -10.41
CA LEU A 85 -2.24 -9.21 -10.19
C LEU A 85 -2.80 -7.81 -10.46
N PHE A 86 -2.11 -6.75 -10.05
CA PHE A 86 -2.50 -5.37 -10.32
C PHE A 86 -2.31 -4.94 -11.78
N PHE A 87 -1.46 -5.62 -12.54
CA PHE A 87 -1.33 -5.38 -13.99
C PHE A 87 -2.50 -5.91 -14.81
N GLN A 88 -3.35 -6.74 -14.23
CA GLN A 88 -4.54 -7.24 -14.92
C GLN A 88 -5.63 -6.16 -14.95
N ASN A 89 -6.30 -5.99 -16.12
CA ASN A 89 -7.43 -5.08 -16.22
C ASN A 89 -8.61 -5.56 -15.39
N LYS A 90 -8.85 -6.88 -15.39
CA LYS A 90 -9.93 -7.52 -14.63
C LYS A 90 -9.37 -8.73 -13.90
N PHE A 91 -9.73 -8.87 -12.66
CA PHE A 91 -9.42 -10.01 -11.83
C PHE A 91 -10.69 -10.51 -11.16
N THR A 92 -11.09 -11.74 -11.46
CA THR A 92 -12.28 -12.36 -10.89
C THR A 92 -11.89 -13.18 -9.66
N LEU A 93 -12.40 -12.82 -8.50
CA LEU A 93 -12.23 -13.57 -7.27
C LEU A 93 -13.60 -13.82 -6.63
N LEU A 94 -13.91 -15.08 -6.33
CA LEU A 94 -15.17 -15.48 -5.68
C LEU A 94 -16.41 -14.86 -6.35
N TRP A 95 -16.48 -14.92 -7.70
CA TRP A 95 -17.58 -14.39 -8.53
C TRP A 95 -17.69 -12.85 -8.54
N VAL A 96 -16.72 -12.14 -8.00
CA VAL A 96 -16.63 -10.68 -8.06
C VAL A 96 -15.52 -10.28 -9.01
N ASP A 97 -15.86 -9.45 -9.99
CA ASP A 97 -14.91 -8.88 -10.93
C ASP A 97 -14.34 -7.59 -10.37
N PHE A 98 -13.05 -7.61 -10.03
CA PHE A 98 -12.30 -6.43 -9.61
C PHE A 98 -11.59 -5.83 -10.81
N THR A 99 -11.66 -4.51 -10.94
CA THR A 99 -10.96 -3.77 -11.98
C THR A 99 -9.86 -2.93 -11.37
N PHE A 100 -8.64 -3.03 -11.90
CA PHE A 100 -7.45 -2.35 -11.38
C PHE A 100 -6.82 -1.37 -12.39
N GLY A 101 -7.43 -1.17 -13.56
CA GLY A 101 -6.91 -0.26 -14.58
C GLY A 101 -5.72 -0.80 -15.37
N GLY A 102 -5.31 -2.04 -15.14
CA GLY A 102 -4.26 -2.73 -15.89
C GLY A 102 -2.91 -2.04 -15.83
N ASN A 103 -2.17 -2.10 -16.95
CA ASN A 103 -0.82 -1.52 -17.06
C ASN A 103 -0.77 0.00 -16.86
N ASN A 104 -1.87 0.71 -17.13
CA ASN A 104 -1.96 2.15 -16.90
C ASN A 104 -2.24 2.51 -15.44
N GLY A 105 -2.64 1.54 -14.63
CA GLY A 105 -2.97 1.74 -13.22
C GLY A 105 -4.16 2.67 -13.01
N PHE A 106 -4.23 3.24 -11.81
CA PHE A 106 -5.19 4.27 -11.48
C PHE A 106 -4.66 5.63 -11.96
N THR A 107 -5.13 6.08 -13.13
CA THR A 107 -4.74 7.34 -13.74
C THR A 107 -5.69 8.48 -13.36
N ASP A 108 -5.27 9.71 -13.68
CA ASP A 108 -6.08 10.93 -13.55
C ASP A 108 -6.47 11.35 -12.13
N PHE A 109 -5.46 11.45 -11.26
CA PHE A 109 -5.61 12.17 -10.01
C PHE A 109 -5.64 13.68 -10.26
N LYS A 110 -6.81 14.25 -10.39
CA LYS A 110 -6.97 15.70 -10.66
C LYS A 110 -6.93 16.54 -9.40
N LYS A 111 -7.42 16.01 -8.27
CA LYS A 111 -7.53 16.73 -7.00
C LYS A 111 -7.05 15.90 -5.82
N ILE A 112 -6.36 16.55 -4.88
CA ILE A 112 -6.01 16.01 -3.57
C ILE A 112 -6.60 16.93 -2.51
N LEU A 113 -7.53 16.40 -1.69
CA LEU A 113 -8.19 17.16 -0.60
C LEU A 113 -8.78 18.49 -1.06
N GLY A 114 -9.34 18.54 -2.29
CA GLY A 114 -9.94 19.72 -2.88
C GLY A 114 -8.99 20.65 -3.65
N ALA A 115 -7.66 20.45 -3.53
CA ALA A 115 -6.67 21.22 -4.27
C ALA A 115 -6.29 20.51 -5.60
N ASN A 116 -6.11 21.28 -6.67
CA ASN A 116 -5.66 20.74 -7.96
C ASN A 116 -4.18 20.32 -7.86
N ILE A 117 -3.86 19.10 -8.35
CA ILE A 117 -2.48 18.58 -8.32
C ILE A 117 -1.54 19.44 -9.18
N ASN A 118 -2.04 20.00 -10.26
CA ASN A 118 -1.25 20.80 -11.20
C ASN A 118 -0.92 22.21 -10.69
N ASP A 119 -1.50 22.65 -9.57
CA ASP A 119 -1.17 23.95 -8.98
C ASP A 119 0.23 23.91 -8.36
N ALA A 120 1.03 24.94 -8.68
CA ALA A 120 2.40 25.05 -8.16
C ALA A 120 2.46 25.07 -6.63
N SER A 121 1.44 25.63 -5.97
CA SER A 121 1.30 25.62 -4.51
C SER A 121 1.11 24.19 -3.97
N THR A 122 0.21 23.43 -4.58
CA THR A 122 -0.09 22.05 -4.18
C THR A 122 1.14 21.14 -4.35
N THR A 123 1.83 21.26 -5.48
CA THR A 123 3.06 20.51 -5.74
C THR A 123 4.15 20.83 -4.71
N ARG A 124 4.32 22.10 -4.35
CA ARG A 124 5.28 22.50 -3.30
C ARG A 124 4.93 21.89 -1.94
N TRP A 125 3.67 21.94 -1.53
CA TRP A 125 3.23 21.36 -0.25
C TRP A 125 3.37 19.84 -0.22
N LEU A 126 3.09 19.16 -1.31
CA LEU A 126 3.31 17.72 -1.44
C LEU A 126 4.79 17.37 -1.35
N PHE A 127 5.66 18.14 -2.00
CA PHE A 127 7.11 17.96 -1.91
C PHE A 127 7.63 18.18 -0.49
N ILE A 128 7.24 19.28 0.16
CA ILE A 128 7.63 19.59 1.54
C ILE A 128 7.11 18.49 2.49
N GLY A 129 5.83 18.08 2.33
CA GLY A 129 5.22 17.04 3.15
C GLY A 129 5.91 15.69 3.00
N SER A 130 6.22 15.26 1.79
CA SER A 130 6.92 14.00 1.53
C SER A 130 8.36 14.02 2.07
N THR A 131 9.06 15.14 1.90
CA THR A 131 10.42 15.32 2.43
C THR A 131 10.42 15.31 3.96
N ALA A 132 9.50 16.05 4.58
CA ALA A 132 9.36 16.06 6.04
C ALA A 132 9.02 14.66 6.58
N PHE A 133 8.11 13.95 5.95
CA PHE A 133 7.77 12.58 6.32
C PHE A 133 8.99 11.65 6.23
N MET A 134 9.77 11.73 5.14
CA MET A 134 11.00 10.95 4.99
C MET A 134 12.00 11.24 6.10
N LEU A 135 12.21 12.52 6.45
CA LEU A 135 13.13 12.91 7.54
C LEU A 135 12.64 12.41 8.90
N ILE A 136 11.33 12.46 9.17
CA ILE A 136 10.74 11.93 10.40
C ILE A 136 10.97 10.42 10.50
N VAL A 137 10.68 9.66 9.42
CA VAL A 137 10.90 8.21 9.40
C VAL A 137 12.38 7.89 9.60
N TYR A 138 13.28 8.61 8.94
CA TYR A 138 14.72 8.44 9.12
C TYR A 138 15.17 8.71 10.57
N ALA A 139 14.67 9.78 11.18
CA ALA A 139 14.96 10.10 12.57
C ALA A 139 14.44 9.01 13.53
N LEU A 140 13.21 8.54 13.33
CA LEU A 140 12.61 7.46 14.13
C LEU A 140 13.43 6.16 14.04
N ILE A 141 13.82 5.75 12.84
CA ILE A 141 14.65 4.56 12.63
C ILE A 141 16.02 4.74 13.30
N SER A 142 16.65 5.92 13.13
CA SER A 142 17.95 6.21 13.73
C SER A 142 17.91 6.18 15.26
N ILE A 143 16.84 6.72 15.86
CA ILE A 143 16.62 6.66 17.30
C ILE A 143 16.39 5.21 17.74
N MET A 144 15.53 4.49 17.06
CA MET A 144 15.21 3.09 17.37
C MET A 144 16.46 2.19 17.35
N LEU A 145 17.34 2.36 16.36
CA LEU A 145 18.60 1.61 16.26
C LEU A 145 19.58 1.91 17.41
N LYS A 146 19.53 3.09 18.00
CA LYS A 146 20.35 3.47 19.16
C LYS A 146 19.82 2.92 20.49
N THR A 147 18.56 2.49 20.54
CA THR A 147 17.95 1.90 21.72
C THR A 147 18.47 0.49 22.01
N LYS A 148 18.16 -0.04 23.20
CA LYS A 148 18.45 -1.44 23.55
C LYS A 148 17.85 -2.43 22.57
N PHE A 149 16.62 -2.14 22.10
CA PHE A 149 15.93 -2.95 21.11
C PHE A 149 16.72 -3.05 19.79
N GLY A 150 17.19 -1.92 19.26
CA GLY A 150 18.00 -1.91 18.03
C GLY A 150 19.33 -2.66 18.18
N LYS A 151 20.00 -2.50 19.33
CA LYS A 151 21.24 -3.23 19.63
C LYS A 151 21.02 -4.74 19.73
N VAL A 152 19.92 -5.18 20.35
CA VAL A 152 19.57 -6.59 20.42
C VAL A 152 19.26 -7.16 19.04
N GLN A 153 18.53 -6.42 18.20
CA GLN A 153 18.26 -6.83 16.81
C GLN A 153 19.56 -7.00 15.99
N GLN A 154 20.51 -6.08 16.13
CA GLN A 154 21.83 -6.22 15.49
C GLN A 154 22.59 -7.44 16.00
N ALA A 155 22.56 -7.68 17.30
CA ALA A 155 23.21 -8.83 17.91
C ALA A 155 22.60 -10.16 17.46
N ILE A 156 21.27 -10.25 17.32
CA ILE A 156 20.56 -11.42 16.77
C ILE A 156 20.98 -11.68 15.32
N ARG A 157 21.09 -10.63 14.51
CA ARG A 157 21.56 -10.75 13.13
C ARG A 157 22.96 -11.36 13.04
N ASP A 158 23.85 -10.93 13.94
CA ASP A 158 25.25 -11.37 13.92
C ASP A 158 25.43 -12.77 14.52
N SER A 159 24.69 -13.11 15.59
CA SER A 159 24.71 -14.45 16.19
C SER A 159 23.51 -14.71 17.12
N GLU A 160 22.45 -15.30 16.59
CA GLU A 160 21.23 -15.64 17.35
C GLU A 160 21.54 -16.49 18.59
N ASN A 161 22.41 -17.48 18.47
CA ASN A 161 22.75 -18.38 19.57
C ASN A 161 23.39 -17.64 20.76
N ARG A 162 24.28 -16.71 20.52
CA ARG A 162 24.94 -15.94 21.60
C ARG A 162 23.94 -15.06 22.33
N VAL A 163 22.98 -14.47 21.62
CA VAL A 163 21.95 -13.63 22.23
C VAL A 163 21.02 -14.44 23.12
N ARG A 164 20.66 -15.66 22.71
CA ARG A 164 19.87 -16.60 23.55
C ARG A 164 20.61 -16.99 24.84
N PHE A 165 21.92 -17.24 24.77
CA PHE A 165 22.74 -17.51 25.96
C PHE A 165 22.82 -16.31 26.92
N SER A 166 22.61 -15.08 26.43
CA SER A 166 22.57 -13.85 27.25
C SER A 166 21.21 -13.60 27.92
N GLY A 167 20.25 -14.51 27.80
CA GLY A 167 18.93 -14.43 28.44
C GLY A 167 17.88 -13.67 27.66
N TYR A 168 18.13 -13.33 26.40
CA TYR A 168 17.12 -12.79 25.49
C TYR A 168 16.50 -13.92 24.68
N SER A 169 15.27 -14.27 25.00
CA SER A 169 14.50 -15.30 24.29
C SER A 169 13.33 -14.69 23.50
#